data_8bc8830fb0551960265243e13abc4540
#
_entry.id   8bc8830fb0551960265243e13abc4540
#
_cell.length_a   1.000
_cell.length_b   1.000
_cell.length_c   1.000
_cell.angle_alpha   90.00
_cell.angle_beta   90.00
_cell.angle_gamma   90.00
#
_symmetry.space_group_name_H-M   'P 1'
#
loop_
_entity.id
_entity.type
_entity.pdbx_description
1 polymer ?
#
loop_
_entity_poly.entity_id
_entity_poly.type
_entity_poly.pdbx_seq_one_letter_code
_entity_poly.pdbx_strand_id
1 'polypeptide(L)'
;MIEKSSVEKDLGVYVDKELKFSKHVETKAITSNKLLGLIRRSYEFLDAEAMKQLFVAVVRPNLEFGNSVWSPRLEKDKKLIESIQRRATRIIPGLKGKSYEERLKIVKLPCLSYRRLRGDLIEAYKYTHGLYKVPEGLLEFETRTNTRGHGYKLKKLRCNLSTRQHFFSLRITDMWNSLPDYIVGAPSMNAFKNRLDKAMEKYMFRLEMPSTISNPVEV
;
A
#
# COMPACT_ATOMS: atom_id res chain seq x y z
N MET A 1 22.75 8.08 31.43
CA MET A 1 21.77 6.96 31.43
C MET A 1 20.84 7.19 30.24
N ILE A 2 20.71 6.24 29.30
CA ILE A 2 19.80 6.38 28.16
C ILE A 2 18.39 6.04 28.65
N GLU A 3 17.47 6.98 28.48
CA GLU A 3 16.06 6.82 28.88
C GLU A 3 15.37 5.81 27.95
N LYS A 4 14.66 4.84 28.52
CA LYS A 4 13.91 3.84 27.72
C LYS A 4 12.59 4.42 27.28
N SER A 5 12.45 4.68 26.00
CA SER A 5 11.17 5.07 25.39
C SER A 5 10.41 3.84 24.86
N SER A 6 9.09 3.92 24.88
CA SER A 6 8.21 2.88 24.30
C SER A 6 7.91 3.11 22.83
N VAL A 7 8.10 4.32 22.32
CA VAL A 7 7.86 4.76 20.93
C VAL A 7 8.88 5.80 20.55
N GLU A 8 9.60 5.55 19.47
CA GLU A 8 10.58 6.50 18.92
C GLU A 8 10.16 6.95 17.52
N LYS A 9 10.57 8.17 17.14
CA LYS A 9 10.36 8.68 15.80
C LYS A 9 11.67 8.61 15.02
N ASP A 10 11.72 7.76 14.01
CA ASP A 10 12.86 7.61 13.12
C ASP A 10 12.45 7.91 11.67
N LEU A 11 13.22 8.77 10.98
CA LEU A 11 12.98 9.19 9.58
C LEU A 11 11.49 9.52 9.27
N GLY A 12 10.77 10.07 10.25
CA GLY A 12 9.35 10.44 10.09
C GLY A 12 8.34 9.34 10.40
N VAL A 13 8.81 8.13 10.75
CA VAL A 13 7.98 6.99 11.18
C VAL A 13 8.06 6.84 12.69
N TYR A 14 6.92 6.64 13.37
CA TYR A 14 6.89 6.27 14.78
C TYR A 14 6.99 4.75 14.90
N VAL A 15 8.04 4.29 15.53
CA VAL A 15 8.37 2.88 15.76
C VAL A 15 8.11 2.55 17.22
N ASP A 16 7.22 1.61 17.49
CA ASP A 16 6.99 1.08 18.85
C ASP A 16 7.73 -0.24 19.06
N LYS A 17 7.99 -0.58 20.32
CA LYS A 17 8.73 -1.79 20.72
C LYS A 17 8.12 -3.10 20.19
N GLU A 18 6.83 -3.10 19.87
CA GLU A 18 6.12 -4.28 19.37
C GLU A 18 5.96 -4.26 17.83
N LEU A 19 6.49 -3.22 17.17
CA LEU A 19 6.42 -3.00 15.72
C LEU A 19 4.98 -3.08 15.19
N LYS A 20 4.00 -2.60 15.96
CA LYS A 20 2.60 -2.52 15.57
C LYS A 20 2.30 -1.30 14.71
N PHE A 21 3.07 -0.23 14.89
CA PHE A 21 2.94 1.06 14.20
C PHE A 21 1.59 1.76 14.41
N SER A 22 0.77 1.34 15.39
CA SER A 22 -0.55 1.96 15.64
C SER A 22 -0.42 3.45 15.96
N LYS A 23 0.61 3.85 16.75
CA LYS A 23 0.88 5.27 17.05
C LYS A 23 1.19 6.08 15.79
N HIS A 24 1.95 5.50 14.86
CA HIS A 24 2.24 6.13 13.57
C HIS A 24 0.94 6.34 12.78
N VAL A 25 0.13 5.29 12.64
CA VAL A 25 -1.15 5.32 11.94
C VAL A 25 -2.09 6.37 12.53
N GLU A 26 -2.25 6.41 13.85
CA GLU A 26 -3.06 7.41 14.54
C GLU A 26 -2.58 8.83 14.26
N THR A 27 -1.27 9.08 14.38
CA THR A 27 -0.69 10.40 14.15
C THR A 27 -0.91 10.86 12.70
N LYS A 28 -0.69 9.97 11.73
CA LYS A 28 -0.91 10.27 10.31
C LYS A 28 -2.39 10.49 9.99
N ALA A 29 -3.29 9.73 10.62
CA ALA A 29 -4.72 9.91 10.48
C ALA A 29 -5.19 11.27 11.04
N ILE A 30 -4.70 11.67 12.21
CA ILE A 30 -4.99 12.98 12.81
C ILE A 30 -4.52 14.11 11.89
N THR A 31 -3.28 14.05 11.42
CA THR A 31 -2.71 15.05 10.51
C THR A 31 -3.52 15.14 9.21
N SER A 32 -3.84 14.02 8.61
CA SER A 32 -4.62 13.94 7.37
C SER A 32 -6.04 14.47 7.56
N ASN A 33 -6.68 14.23 8.71
CA ASN A 33 -7.99 14.81 9.04
C ASN A 33 -7.93 16.33 9.21
N LYS A 34 -6.85 16.87 9.80
CA LYS A 34 -6.64 18.34 9.89
C LYS A 34 -6.52 18.95 8.49
N LEU A 35 -5.76 18.31 7.59
CA LEU A 35 -5.62 18.75 6.20
C LEU A 35 -6.95 18.71 5.45
N LEU A 36 -7.75 17.65 5.61
CA LEU A 36 -9.10 17.59 5.03
C LEU A 36 -10.01 18.70 5.58
N GLY A 37 -9.90 18.98 6.88
CA GLY A 37 -10.63 20.09 7.50
C GLY A 37 -10.22 21.45 6.93
N LEU A 38 -8.93 21.66 6.66
CA LEU A 38 -8.41 22.85 6.01
C LEU A 38 -8.96 22.98 4.58
N ILE A 39 -8.82 21.93 3.76
CA ILE A 39 -9.35 21.91 2.38
C ILE A 39 -10.84 22.28 2.37
N ARG A 40 -11.65 21.67 3.24
CA ARG A 40 -13.09 21.94 3.30
C ARG A 40 -13.42 23.40 3.65
N ARG A 41 -12.59 24.06 4.49
CA ARG A 41 -12.82 25.46 4.87
C ARG A 41 -12.28 26.45 3.85
N SER A 42 -11.24 26.08 3.10
CA SER A 42 -10.57 26.97 2.13
C SER A 42 -11.29 27.04 0.78
N TYR A 43 -12.20 26.11 0.49
CA TYR A 43 -12.89 26.03 -0.79
C TYR A 43 -14.40 26.00 -0.56
N GLU A 44 -15.10 26.96 -1.12
CA GLU A 44 -16.56 27.03 -1.07
C GLU A 44 -17.20 25.94 -1.94
N PHE A 45 -16.58 25.67 -3.07
CA PHE A 45 -17.03 24.65 -4.02
C PHE A 45 -15.91 23.65 -4.32
N LEU A 46 -16.16 22.37 -4.06
CA LEU A 46 -15.24 21.27 -4.33
C LEU A 46 -15.94 20.24 -5.22
N ASP A 47 -15.64 20.23 -6.50
CA ASP A 47 -16.05 19.15 -7.39
C ASP A 47 -15.19 17.88 -7.19
N ALA A 48 -15.53 16.83 -7.92
CA ALA A 48 -14.83 15.54 -7.78
C ALA A 48 -13.37 15.62 -8.23
N GLU A 49 -13.05 16.40 -9.26
CA GLU A 49 -11.69 16.49 -9.79
C GLU A 49 -10.80 17.35 -8.89
N ALA A 50 -11.28 18.52 -8.44
CA ALA A 50 -10.55 19.37 -7.51
C ALA A 50 -10.28 18.64 -6.18
N MET A 51 -11.30 17.95 -5.61
CA MET A 51 -11.11 17.17 -4.40
C MET A 51 -10.10 16.04 -4.59
N LYS A 52 -10.12 15.34 -5.71
CA LYS A 52 -9.16 14.31 -6.06
C LYS A 52 -7.74 14.88 -6.12
N GLN A 53 -7.52 15.97 -6.84
CA GLN A 53 -6.21 16.60 -6.96
C GLN A 53 -5.67 17.04 -5.60
N LEU A 54 -6.47 17.71 -4.79
CA LEU A 54 -6.08 18.14 -3.44
C LEU A 54 -5.80 16.95 -2.52
N PHE A 55 -6.63 15.90 -2.57
CA PHE A 55 -6.39 14.69 -1.79
C PHE A 55 -5.08 14.02 -2.19
N VAL A 56 -4.84 13.88 -3.48
CA VAL A 56 -3.64 13.22 -4.03
C VAL A 56 -2.36 14.01 -3.73
N ALA A 57 -2.42 15.34 -3.81
CA ALA A 57 -1.26 16.19 -3.61
C ALA A 57 -0.94 16.46 -2.13
N VAL A 58 -1.97 16.63 -1.29
CA VAL A 58 -1.78 17.16 0.08
C VAL A 58 -2.02 16.10 1.15
N VAL A 59 -3.08 15.29 1.02
CA VAL A 59 -3.48 14.35 2.09
C VAL A 59 -2.81 13.00 1.94
N ARG A 60 -2.86 12.42 0.75
CA ARG A 60 -2.38 11.07 0.46
C ARG A 60 -0.89 10.84 0.77
N PRO A 61 0.04 11.78 0.52
CA PRO A 61 1.44 11.58 0.85
C PRO A 61 1.67 11.29 2.34
N ASN A 62 0.86 11.88 3.23
CA ASN A 62 0.94 11.58 4.67
C ASN A 62 0.49 10.16 5.02
N LEU A 63 -0.39 9.57 4.21
CA LEU A 63 -0.93 8.23 4.44
C LEU A 63 -0.11 7.11 3.79
N GLU A 64 0.82 7.47 2.90
CA GLU A 64 1.61 6.49 2.12
C GLU A 64 3.11 6.57 2.39
N PHE A 65 3.61 7.65 3.01
CA PHE A 65 5.03 7.83 3.27
C PHE A 65 5.61 6.67 4.10
N GLY A 66 6.65 6.01 3.58
CA GLY A 66 7.33 4.92 4.26
C GLY A 66 6.49 3.63 4.41
N ASN A 67 5.47 3.45 3.58
CA ASN A 67 4.52 2.32 3.68
C ASN A 67 5.20 0.94 3.71
N SER A 68 6.32 0.75 2.99
CA SER A 68 7.08 -0.50 3.02
C SER A 68 7.58 -0.87 4.42
N VAL A 69 7.82 0.13 5.28
CA VAL A 69 8.26 -0.06 6.67
C VAL A 69 7.09 -0.40 7.59
N TRP A 70 6.02 0.40 7.57
CA TRP A 70 4.99 0.40 8.61
C TRP A 70 3.63 -0.14 8.19
N SER A 71 3.48 -0.73 7.02
CA SER A 71 2.17 -1.19 6.51
C SER A 71 1.30 -1.79 7.62
N PRO A 72 0.06 -1.27 7.86
CA PRO A 72 -0.74 -1.62 9.01
C PRO A 72 -1.18 -3.08 8.95
N ARG A 73 -0.90 -3.85 10.02
CA ARG A 73 -1.33 -5.25 10.14
C ARG A 73 -2.71 -5.39 10.79
N LEU A 74 -3.02 -4.50 11.75
CA LEU A 74 -4.26 -4.55 12.51
C LEU A 74 -5.43 -4.00 11.69
N GLU A 75 -6.55 -4.69 11.71
CA GLU A 75 -7.75 -4.27 10.97
C GLU A 75 -8.26 -2.89 11.40
N LYS A 76 -8.14 -2.55 12.70
CA LYS A 76 -8.48 -1.22 13.20
C LYS A 76 -7.67 -0.12 12.51
N ASP A 77 -6.38 -0.36 12.30
CA ASP A 77 -5.45 0.60 11.71
C ASP A 77 -5.67 0.73 10.20
N LYS A 78 -5.93 -0.40 9.51
CA LYS A 78 -6.34 -0.39 8.10
C LYS A 78 -7.62 0.40 7.89
N LYS A 79 -8.63 0.15 8.73
CA LYS A 79 -9.91 0.88 8.71
C LYS A 79 -9.74 2.37 9.02
N LEU A 80 -8.85 2.72 9.97
CA LEU A 80 -8.57 4.10 10.34
C LEU A 80 -7.97 4.87 9.15
N ILE A 81 -6.97 4.32 8.46
CA ILE A 81 -6.37 4.95 7.28
C ILE A 81 -7.40 5.10 6.15
N GLU A 82 -8.16 4.05 5.85
CA GLU A 82 -9.16 4.08 4.79
C GLU A 82 -10.31 5.06 5.11
N SER A 83 -10.60 5.29 6.40
CA SER A 83 -11.62 6.23 6.84
C SER A 83 -11.36 7.68 6.39
N ILE A 84 -10.08 8.04 6.24
CA ILE A 84 -9.67 9.38 5.75
C ILE A 84 -10.13 9.58 4.31
N GLN A 85 -9.85 8.61 3.42
CA GLN A 85 -10.28 8.68 2.03
C GLN A 85 -11.81 8.56 1.90
N ARG A 86 -12.44 7.73 2.76
CA ARG A 86 -13.90 7.63 2.86
C ARG A 86 -14.52 8.98 3.24
N ARG A 87 -13.91 9.72 4.17
CA ARG A 87 -14.34 11.06 4.56
C ARG A 87 -14.12 12.06 3.40
N ALA A 88 -12.95 12.03 2.76
CA ALA A 88 -12.63 12.89 1.63
C ALA A 88 -13.69 12.78 0.50
N THR A 89 -14.04 11.56 0.11
CA THR A 89 -15.05 11.33 -0.94
C THR A 89 -16.47 11.70 -0.53
N ARG A 90 -16.78 11.81 0.78
CA ARG A 90 -18.09 12.28 1.27
C ARG A 90 -18.26 13.79 1.25
N ILE A 91 -17.17 14.55 1.19
CA ILE A 91 -17.20 16.02 1.12
C ILE A 91 -17.72 16.47 -0.26
N ILE A 92 -17.52 15.65 -1.29
CA ILE A 92 -17.89 15.96 -2.67
C ILE A 92 -19.42 16.05 -2.80
N PRO A 93 -19.98 17.18 -3.30
CA PRO A 93 -21.41 17.32 -3.53
C PRO A 93 -21.98 16.21 -4.42
N GLY A 94 -23.17 15.73 -4.11
CA GLY A 94 -23.86 14.68 -4.86
C GLY A 94 -23.35 13.24 -4.63
N LEU A 95 -22.26 13.03 -3.86
CA LEU A 95 -21.74 11.68 -3.60
C LEU A 95 -22.10 11.12 -2.21
N LYS A 96 -22.74 11.91 -1.33
CA LYS A 96 -23.01 11.54 0.07
C LYS A 96 -23.87 10.28 0.20
N GLY A 97 -24.84 10.06 -0.67
CA GLY A 97 -25.75 8.90 -0.65
C GLY A 97 -25.22 7.63 -1.31
N LYS A 98 -24.06 7.68 -1.96
CA LYS A 98 -23.47 6.55 -2.67
C LYS A 98 -22.61 5.69 -1.73
N SER A 99 -22.51 4.40 -2.04
CA SER A 99 -21.56 3.50 -1.35
C SER A 99 -20.12 3.99 -1.51
N TYR A 100 -19.22 3.54 -0.65
CA TYR A 100 -17.83 3.98 -0.72
C TYR A 100 -17.14 3.54 -2.02
N GLU A 101 -17.39 2.31 -2.47
CA GLU A 101 -16.81 1.79 -3.71
C GLU A 101 -17.32 2.55 -4.95
N GLU A 102 -18.61 2.91 -4.98
CA GLU A 102 -19.16 3.76 -6.04
C GLU A 102 -18.49 5.14 -6.07
N ARG A 103 -18.30 5.75 -4.89
CA ARG A 103 -17.58 7.03 -4.80
C ARG A 103 -16.16 6.93 -5.33
N LEU A 104 -15.43 5.86 -4.99
CA LEU A 104 -14.08 5.62 -5.48
C LEU A 104 -14.04 5.50 -7.01
N LYS A 105 -15.01 4.79 -7.61
CA LYS A 105 -15.13 4.66 -9.06
C LYS A 105 -15.40 5.99 -9.74
N ILE A 106 -16.33 6.78 -9.20
CA ILE A 106 -16.70 8.10 -9.76
C ILE A 106 -15.51 9.06 -9.70
N VAL A 107 -14.83 9.14 -8.55
CA VAL A 107 -13.68 10.03 -8.36
C VAL A 107 -12.41 9.47 -9.02
N LYS A 108 -12.43 8.20 -9.44
CA LYS A 108 -11.26 7.47 -9.96
C LYS A 108 -10.09 7.48 -8.98
N LEU A 109 -10.38 7.24 -7.71
CA LEU A 109 -9.40 7.09 -6.65
C LEU A 109 -9.32 5.62 -6.22
N PRO A 110 -8.20 4.93 -6.45
CA PRO A 110 -8.00 3.58 -5.91
C PRO A 110 -8.09 3.58 -4.38
N CYS A 111 -8.59 2.50 -3.78
CA CYS A 111 -8.57 2.37 -2.32
C CYS A 111 -7.13 2.34 -1.79
N LEU A 112 -6.93 2.75 -0.55
CA LEU A 112 -5.58 2.84 0.04
C LEU A 112 -4.97 1.46 0.28
N SER A 113 -5.79 0.41 0.46
CA SER A 113 -5.30 -0.97 0.54
C SER A 113 -4.68 -1.45 -0.78
N TYR A 114 -5.34 -1.20 -1.91
CA TYR A 114 -4.78 -1.44 -3.24
C TYR A 114 -3.45 -0.70 -3.44
N ARG A 115 -3.41 0.57 -3.09
CA ARG A 115 -2.22 1.41 -3.28
C ARG A 115 -1.03 0.94 -2.46
N ARG A 116 -1.26 0.48 -1.22
CA ARG A 116 -0.21 -0.10 -0.37
C ARG A 116 0.37 -1.36 -1.00
N LEU A 117 -0.50 -2.29 -1.41
CA LEU A 117 -0.06 -3.51 -2.07
C LEU A 117 0.70 -3.23 -3.37
N ARG A 118 0.16 -2.34 -4.20
CA ARG A 118 0.83 -1.89 -5.42
C ARG A 118 2.21 -1.27 -5.13
N GLY A 119 2.31 -0.43 -4.11
CA GLY A 119 3.57 0.15 -3.66
C GLY A 119 4.59 -0.90 -3.25
N ASP A 120 4.17 -1.87 -2.44
CA ASP A 120 5.02 -2.98 -2.01
C ASP A 120 5.52 -3.82 -3.20
N LEU A 121 4.67 -4.08 -4.19
CA LEU A 121 5.07 -4.81 -5.41
C LEU A 121 6.06 -4.02 -6.27
N ILE A 122 5.90 -2.70 -6.35
CA ILE A 122 6.86 -1.82 -7.03
C ILE A 122 8.22 -1.84 -6.32
N GLU A 123 8.24 -1.80 -5.00
CA GLU A 123 9.49 -1.91 -4.23
C GLU A 123 10.12 -3.29 -4.42
N ALA A 124 9.35 -4.38 -4.40
CA ALA A 124 9.85 -5.72 -4.68
C ALA A 124 10.49 -5.81 -6.08
N TYR A 125 9.86 -5.21 -7.10
CA TYR A 125 10.45 -5.14 -8.45
C TYR A 125 11.79 -4.42 -8.45
N LYS A 126 11.88 -3.27 -7.77
CA LYS A 126 13.14 -2.50 -7.70
C LYS A 126 14.26 -3.30 -7.05
N TYR A 127 13.96 -4.03 -5.97
CA TYR A 127 14.94 -4.85 -5.27
C TYR A 127 15.37 -6.06 -6.11
N THR A 128 14.43 -6.79 -6.68
CA THR A 128 14.72 -8.01 -7.44
C THR A 128 15.44 -7.74 -8.76
N HIS A 129 15.29 -6.53 -9.32
CA HIS A 129 15.95 -6.10 -10.57
C HIS A 129 17.19 -5.21 -10.33
N GLY A 130 17.70 -5.14 -9.10
CA GLY A 130 18.95 -4.46 -8.78
C GLY A 130 18.92 -2.93 -8.96
N LEU A 131 17.72 -2.29 -8.97
CA LEU A 131 17.61 -0.83 -9.04
C LEU A 131 18.01 -0.17 -7.72
N TYR A 132 18.05 -0.92 -6.64
CA TYR A 132 18.57 -0.53 -5.33
C TYR A 132 19.57 -1.55 -4.82
N LYS A 133 20.57 -1.08 -4.09
CA LYS A 133 21.39 -1.98 -3.27
C LYS A 133 20.55 -2.46 -2.10
N VAL A 134 20.34 -3.73 -2.02
CA VAL A 134 19.54 -4.38 -0.95
C VAL A 134 20.48 -4.82 0.15
N PRO A 135 20.16 -4.56 1.44
CA PRO A 135 20.87 -5.17 2.54
C PRO A 135 20.81 -6.71 2.45
N GLU A 136 21.90 -7.38 2.74
CA GLU A 136 21.95 -8.85 2.78
C GLU A 136 20.84 -9.41 3.70
N GLY A 137 20.15 -10.45 3.24
CA GLY A 137 19.08 -11.10 4.00
C GLY A 137 17.72 -10.39 4.02
N LEU A 138 17.55 -9.23 3.33
CA LEU A 138 16.24 -8.59 3.24
C LEU A 138 15.28 -9.39 2.33
N LEU A 139 15.76 -9.78 1.15
CA LEU A 139 15.04 -10.64 0.21
C LEU A 139 16.00 -11.76 -0.25
N GLU A 140 15.57 -13.00 -0.12
CA GLU A 140 16.29 -14.17 -0.61
C GLU A 140 15.57 -14.73 -1.82
N PHE A 141 16.28 -15.03 -2.90
CA PHE A 141 15.71 -15.70 -4.05
C PHE A 141 15.54 -17.20 -3.79
N GLU A 142 14.49 -17.78 -4.39
CA GLU A 142 14.32 -19.22 -4.41
C GLU A 142 15.32 -19.82 -5.38
N THR A 143 16.17 -20.72 -4.85
CA THR A 143 17.24 -21.37 -5.63
C THR A 143 16.80 -22.67 -6.30
N ARG A 144 15.61 -23.18 -5.95
CA ARG A 144 15.06 -24.41 -6.54
C ARG A 144 14.55 -24.13 -7.95
N THR A 145 15.25 -24.65 -8.94
CA THR A 145 15.02 -24.35 -10.38
C THR A 145 13.77 -25.01 -10.98
N ASN A 146 13.08 -25.89 -10.28
CA ASN A 146 11.96 -26.69 -10.81
C ASN A 146 10.56 -26.17 -10.46
N THR A 147 10.40 -24.92 -10.09
CA THR A 147 9.08 -24.37 -9.76
C THR A 147 8.46 -23.65 -10.95
N ARG A 148 7.17 -23.95 -11.26
CA ARG A 148 6.39 -23.22 -12.29
C ARG A 148 6.33 -21.72 -11.95
N GLY A 149 6.49 -20.84 -12.96
CA GLY A 149 6.37 -19.39 -12.84
C GLY A 149 7.69 -18.66 -13.17
N HIS A 150 7.79 -17.39 -12.76
CA HIS A 150 8.92 -16.52 -13.12
C HIS A 150 10.22 -16.82 -12.36
N GLY A 151 11.37 -16.43 -12.97
CA GLY A 151 12.71 -16.67 -12.40
C GLY A 151 13.09 -15.79 -11.19
N TYR A 152 12.28 -14.79 -10.83
CA TYR A 152 12.54 -13.87 -9.70
C TYR A 152 11.77 -14.25 -8.44
N LYS A 153 11.48 -15.53 -8.22
CA LYS A 153 10.75 -15.97 -7.03
C LYS A 153 11.54 -15.71 -5.75
N LEU A 154 10.81 -15.25 -4.75
CA LEU A 154 11.34 -15.03 -3.41
C LEU A 154 11.13 -16.28 -2.54
N LYS A 155 12.16 -16.61 -1.76
CA LYS A 155 12.11 -17.72 -0.81
C LYS A 155 11.11 -17.42 0.30
N LYS A 156 10.17 -18.33 0.51
CA LYS A 156 9.20 -18.23 1.59
C LYS A 156 9.81 -18.69 2.90
N LEU A 157 10.18 -17.76 3.75
CA LEU A 157 10.73 -18.06 5.07
C LEU A 157 9.60 -18.42 6.05
N ARG A 158 9.76 -19.51 6.79
CA ARG A 158 8.84 -19.84 7.89
C ARG A 158 9.07 -18.89 9.06
N CYS A 159 7.98 -18.37 9.61
CA CYS A 159 8.04 -17.49 10.76
C CYS A 159 6.84 -17.71 11.67
N ASN A 160 7.11 -17.96 12.96
CA ASN A 160 6.06 -18.17 13.98
C ASN A 160 5.65 -16.86 14.66
N LEU A 161 6.44 -15.79 14.52
CA LEU A 161 6.14 -14.49 15.12
C LEU A 161 5.23 -13.69 14.21
N SER A 162 4.02 -13.37 14.66
CA SER A 162 3.05 -12.59 13.88
C SER A 162 3.59 -11.22 13.43
N THR A 163 4.41 -10.58 14.25
CA THR A 163 5.09 -9.32 13.90
C THR A 163 5.97 -9.47 12.66
N ARG A 164 6.78 -10.54 12.62
CA ARG A 164 7.68 -10.78 11.49
C ARG A 164 6.93 -11.21 10.22
N GLN A 165 5.80 -11.90 10.33
CA GLN A 165 4.95 -12.27 9.18
C GLN A 165 4.46 -11.04 8.40
N HIS A 166 4.32 -9.89 9.06
CA HIS A 166 3.90 -8.63 8.45
C HIS A 166 5.06 -7.74 8.00
N PHE A 167 6.31 -8.19 8.20
CA PHE A 167 7.48 -7.50 7.69
C PHE A 167 7.49 -7.52 6.16
N PHE A 168 8.03 -6.45 5.54
CA PHE A 168 7.98 -6.27 4.09
C PHE A 168 8.34 -7.52 3.30
N SER A 169 9.49 -8.13 3.61
CA SER A 169 10.00 -9.29 2.87
C SER A 169 9.10 -10.53 2.95
N LEU A 170 8.35 -10.71 4.06
CA LEU A 170 7.47 -11.85 4.22
C LEU A 170 6.06 -11.60 3.68
N ARG A 171 5.51 -10.42 3.94
CA ARG A 171 4.14 -10.10 3.51
C ARG A 171 4.00 -10.00 1.99
N ILE A 172 5.09 -9.66 1.28
CA ILE A 172 5.04 -9.51 -0.17
C ILE A 172 5.29 -10.82 -0.92
N THR A 173 5.95 -11.80 -0.31
CA THR A 173 6.46 -13.01 -0.98
C THR A 173 5.35 -13.78 -1.70
N ASP A 174 4.22 -14.08 -1.06
CA ASP A 174 3.15 -14.87 -1.68
C ASP A 174 2.54 -14.15 -2.88
N MET A 175 2.28 -12.85 -2.73
CA MET A 175 1.73 -12.04 -3.80
C MET A 175 2.72 -11.89 -4.96
N TRP A 176 3.99 -11.62 -4.67
CA TRP A 176 5.06 -11.50 -5.66
C TRP A 176 5.23 -12.79 -6.44
N ASN A 177 5.32 -13.92 -5.75
CA ASN A 177 5.51 -15.24 -6.36
C ASN A 177 4.31 -15.70 -7.21
N SER A 178 3.13 -15.15 -6.98
CA SER A 178 1.92 -15.43 -7.76
C SER A 178 1.81 -14.61 -9.04
N LEU A 179 2.65 -13.58 -9.21
CA LEU A 179 2.61 -12.76 -10.42
C LEU A 179 3.02 -13.57 -11.65
N PRO A 180 2.35 -13.37 -12.79
CA PRO A 180 2.76 -13.93 -14.06
C PRO A 180 4.15 -13.45 -14.50
N ASP A 181 4.90 -14.30 -15.22
CA ASP A 181 6.23 -14.01 -15.71
C ASP A 181 6.29 -12.74 -16.57
N TYR A 182 5.31 -12.51 -17.45
CA TYR A 182 5.26 -11.31 -18.27
C TYR A 182 5.17 -10.00 -17.48
N ILE A 183 4.66 -10.04 -16.24
CA ILE A 183 4.60 -8.86 -15.35
C ILE A 183 5.97 -8.66 -14.73
N VAL A 184 6.50 -9.69 -14.09
CA VAL A 184 7.77 -9.62 -13.34
C VAL A 184 8.94 -9.39 -14.27
N GLY A 185 8.98 -10.05 -15.43
CA GLY A 185 10.00 -9.87 -16.48
C GLY A 185 9.83 -8.60 -17.31
N ALA A 186 9.13 -7.58 -16.83
CA ALA A 186 8.99 -6.32 -17.54
C ALA A 186 10.35 -5.63 -17.73
N PRO A 187 10.66 -5.06 -18.92
CA PRO A 187 11.97 -4.50 -19.23
C PRO A 187 12.25 -3.16 -18.52
N SER A 188 11.25 -2.55 -17.93
CA SER A 188 11.39 -1.28 -17.22
C SER A 188 10.35 -1.14 -16.11
N MET A 189 10.65 -0.27 -15.15
CA MET A 189 9.74 0.09 -14.06
C MET A 189 8.36 0.56 -14.57
N ASN A 190 8.32 1.34 -15.64
CA ASN A 190 7.05 1.83 -16.18
C ASN A 190 6.26 0.71 -16.85
N ALA A 191 6.93 -0.18 -17.59
CA ALA A 191 6.31 -1.37 -18.16
C ALA A 191 5.75 -2.28 -17.06
N PHE A 192 6.51 -2.49 -15.97
CA PHE A 192 6.04 -3.25 -14.81
C PHE A 192 4.77 -2.63 -14.20
N LYS A 193 4.79 -1.33 -13.91
CA LYS A 193 3.63 -0.62 -13.35
C LYS A 193 2.39 -0.78 -14.23
N ASN A 194 2.53 -0.58 -15.54
CA ASN A 194 1.40 -0.66 -16.48
C ASN A 194 0.81 -2.09 -16.54
N ARG A 195 1.68 -3.11 -16.60
CA ARG A 195 1.25 -4.52 -16.62
C ARG A 195 0.59 -4.92 -15.31
N LEU A 196 1.16 -4.48 -14.18
CA LEU A 196 0.61 -4.71 -12.84
C LEU A 196 -0.76 -4.05 -12.70
N ASP A 197 -0.90 -2.78 -13.09
CA ASP A 197 -2.16 -2.02 -12.99
C ASP A 197 -3.27 -2.71 -13.80
N LYS A 198 -2.96 -3.19 -15.01
CA LYS A 198 -3.90 -3.96 -15.83
C LYS A 198 -4.32 -5.28 -15.16
N ALA A 199 -3.37 -6.03 -14.61
CA ALA A 199 -3.66 -7.29 -13.95
C ALA A 199 -4.46 -7.12 -12.65
N MET A 200 -4.27 -6.00 -11.96
CA MET A 200 -4.91 -5.69 -10.68
C MET A 200 -6.14 -4.77 -10.81
N GLU A 201 -6.57 -4.40 -11.99
CA GLU A 201 -7.64 -3.42 -12.23
C GLU A 201 -8.93 -3.75 -11.46
N LYS A 202 -9.33 -5.02 -11.44
CA LYS A 202 -10.55 -5.49 -10.75
C LYS A 202 -10.52 -5.28 -9.23
N TYR A 203 -9.34 -5.08 -8.62
CA TYR A 203 -9.17 -4.85 -7.18
C TYR A 203 -9.04 -3.37 -6.81
N MET A 204 -8.88 -2.49 -7.79
CA MET A 204 -8.56 -1.08 -7.60
C MET A 204 -9.50 -0.35 -6.63
N PHE A 205 -10.78 -0.68 -6.65
CA PHE A 205 -11.82 -0.04 -5.84
C PHE A 205 -12.38 -0.93 -4.73
N ARG A 206 -11.81 -2.13 -4.54
CA ARG A 206 -12.22 -3.08 -3.49
C ARG A 206 -11.40 -2.88 -2.24
N LEU A 207 -12.02 -3.06 -1.07
CA LEU A 207 -11.33 -2.97 0.23
C LEU A 207 -10.54 -4.23 0.54
N GLU A 208 -11.03 -5.37 0.09
CA GLU A 208 -10.40 -6.68 0.28
C GLU A 208 -9.41 -6.95 -0.86
N MET A 209 -8.16 -7.15 -0.49
CA MET A 209 -7.10 -7.50 -1.42
C MET A 209 -6.94 -9.02 -1.47
N PRO A 210 -6.68 -9.58 -2.65
CA PRO A 210 -6.41 -11.01 -2.76
C PRO A 210 -5.06 -11.35 -2.10
N SER A 211 -4.90 -12.58 -1.69
CA SER A 211 -3.59 -13.10 -1.23
C SER A 211 -2.64 -13.44 -2.38
N THR A 212 -3.20 -13.70 -3.56
CA THR A 212 -2.48 -14.06 -4.79
C THR A 212 -3.18 -13.49 -6.01
N ILE A 213 -2.45 -13.28 -7.09
CA ILE A 213 -3.01 -12.90 -8.40
C ILE A 213 -3.02 -14.16 -9.27
N SER A 214 -4.21 -14.68 -9.54
CA SER A 214 -4.39 -15.74 -10.53
C SER A 214 -4.14 -15.17 -11.92
N ASN A 215 -3.49 -15.96 -12.80
CA ASN A 215 -3.43 -15.61 -14.22
C ASN A 215 -4.85 -15.28 -14.71
N PRO A 216 -5.06 -14.20 -15.48
CA PRO A 216 -6.31 -14.10 -16.23
C PRO A 216 -6.40 -15.36 -17.07
N VAL A 217 -7.44 -16.17 -16.82
CA VAL A 217 -7.80 -17.26 -17.73
C VAL A 217 -8.05 -16.57 -19.06
N GLU A 218 -7.23 -16.89 -20.06
CA GLU A 218 -7.53 -16.52 -21.45
C GLU A 218 -8.88 -17.12 -21.78
N VAL A 219 -9.88 -16.25 -21.93
CA VAL A 219 -11.19 -16.60 -22.48
C VAL A 219 -11.18 -16.21 -23.94
#